data_261923f409749d682d69f01eabc9b9b6
#
_entry.id   261923f409749d682d69f01eabc9b9b6
#
_cell.length_a   1.000
_cell.length_b   1.000
_cell.length_c   1.000
_cell.angle_alpha   90.00
_cell.angle_beta   90.00
_cell.angle_gamma   90.00
#
_symmetry.space_group_name_H-M   'P 1'
#
loop_
_entity.id
_entity.type
_entity.pdbx_description
1 polymer ?
#
loop_
_entity_poly.entity_id
_entity_poly.type
_entity_poly.pdbx_seq_one_letter_code
_entity_poly.pdbx_strand_id
1 'polypeptide(L)'
;QARMVSNWVGRLGAWLADSSYFMLGFSVWWAVVAFVWAWLSALARWMRGGEVSEGAPSPLLRRLLFWGGLVLLLGASTALEWSRLYRFEALLPGHAGGVLGYVLGPASMKWLGFTGSGLLGIVLLVLGVALVFRFSWGQVAERLGGQIDGLVQLGRAQREKAKDLAVGKRARSEERRVGKECTSWC
;
A
#
# COMPACT_ATOMS: atom_id res chain seq x y z
N GLN A 1 18.19 6.14 -36.51
CA GLN A 1 19.16 6.70 -35.54
C GLN A 1 18.92 5.98 -34.20
N ALA A 2 19.84 5.06 -33.84
CA ALA A 2 19.79 4.41 -32.53
C ALA A 2 20.03 5.48 -31.45
N ARG A 3 19.03 5.82 -30.66
CA ARG A 3 19.20 6.65 -29.47
C ARG A 3 20.19 5.95 -28.55
N MET A 4 21.31 6.55 -28.31
CA MET A 4 22.29 6.12 -27.30
C MET A 4 21.58 6.27 -25.93
N VAL A 5 21.10 5.18 -25.38
CA VAL A 5 20.52 5.16 -24.04
C VAL A 5 21.69 5.30 -23.05
N SER A 6 21.78 6.47 -22.42
CA SER A 6 22.73 6.71 -21.33
C SER A 6 22.23 5.95 -20.09
N ASN A 7 22.79 4.78 -19.84
CA ASN A 7 22.42 3.95 -18.69
C ASN A 7 23.60 3.87 -17.72
N TRP A 8 23.37 4.16 -16.44
CA TRP A 8 24.41 4.16 -15.39
C TRP A 8 25.08 2.78 -15.22
N VAL A 9 24.34 1.70 -15.49
CA VAL A 9 24.83 0.31 -15.39
C VAL A 9 25.25 -0.26 -16.74
N GLY A 10 25.19 0.56 -17.80
CA GLY A 10 25.60 0.17 -19.13
C GLY A 10 24.67 -0.86 -19.81
N ARG A 11 25.22 -1.62 -20.75
CA ARG A 11 24.46 -2.59 -21.56
C ARG A 11 23.75 -3.68 -20.73
N LEU A 12 24.38 -4.15 -19.65
CA LEU A 12 23.81 -5.17 -18.77
C LEU A 12 22.57 -4.67 -18.04
N GLY A 13 22.62 -3.45 -17.52
CA GLY A 13 21.46 -2.86 -16.84
C GLY A 13 20.28 -2.62 -17.78
N ALA A 14 20.55 -2.17 -19.00
CA ALA A 14 19.52 -2.02 -20.02
C ALA A 14 18.86 -3.36 -20.37
N TRP A 15 19.66 -4.40 -20.59
CA TRP A 15 19.17 -5.73 -20.92
C TRP A 15 18.35 -6.35 -19.77
N LEU A 16 18.82 -6.21 -18.53
CA LEU A 16 18.08 -6.67 -17.34
C LEU A 16 16.73 -5.96 -17.18
N ALA A 17 16.73 -4.63 -17.35
CA ALA A 17 15.50 -3.85 -17.26
C ALA A 17 14.51 -4.26 -18.34
N ASP A 18 14.96 -4.35 -19.59
CA ASP A 18 14.13 -4.75 -20.74
C ASP A 18 13.56 -6.17 -20.56
N SER A 19 14.42 -7.13 -20.20
CA SER A 19 14.01 -8.51 -19.94
C SER A 19 13.02 -8.61 -18.78
N SER A 20 13.22 -7.84 -17.71
CA SER A 20 12.33 -7.84 -16.54
C SER A 20 10.96 -7.24 -16.88
N TYR A 21 10.94 -6.13 -17.64
CA TYR A 21 9.71 -5.53 -18.13
C TYR A 21 8.97 -6.45 -19.12
N PHE A 22 9.70 -7.12 -20.01
CA PHE A 22 9.11 -8.07 -20.92
C PHE A 22 8.43 -9.25 -20.21
N MET A 23 9.05 -9.77 -19.15
CA MET A 23 8.51 -10.92 -18.39
C MET A 23 7.38 -10.54 -17.45
N LEU A 24 7.52 -9.44 -16.71
CA LEU A 24 6.66 -9.08 -15.57
C LEU A 24 5.78 -7.85 -15.82
N GLY A 25 6.01 -7.13 -16.92
CA GLY A 25 5.32 -5.87 -17.15
C GLY A 25 5.60 -4.85 -16.04
N PHE A 26 4.59 -4.08 -15.67
CA PHE A 26 4.69 -3.08 -14.59
C PHE A 26 4.90 -3.72 -13.20
N SER A 27 4.52 -5.00 -13.04
CA SER A 27 4.72 -5.76 -11.80
C SER A 27 6.19 -5.89 -11.38
N VAL A 28 7.16 -5.59 -12.26
CA VAL A 28 8.58 -5.55 -11.91
C VAL A 28 8.88 -4.63 -10.73
N TRP A 29 8.11 -3.56 -10.56
CA TRP A 29 8.28 -2.62 -9.45
C TRP A 29 8.03 -3.28 -8.09
N TRP A 30 7.12 -4.24 -8.01
CA TRP A 30 6.93 -5.04 -6.78
C TRP A 30 8.18 -5.83 -6.42
N ALA A 31 8.86 -6.40 -7.42
CA ALA A 31 10.12 -7.12 -7.19
C ALA A 31 11.20 -6.16 -6.65
N VAL A 32 11.35 -4.97 -7.26
CA VAL A 32 12.32 -3.96 -6.80
C VAL A 32 12.05 -3.57 -5.35
N VAL A 33 10.81 -3.22 -5.01
CA VAL A 33 10.42 -2.84 -3.65
C VAL A 33 10.67 -3.99 -2.67
N ALA A 34 10.30 -5.24 -3.03
CA ALA A 34 10.50 -6.42 -2.20
C ALA A 34 11.99 -6.69 -1.93
N PHE A 35 12.85 -6.57 -2.94
CA PHE A 35 14.29 -6.77 -2.79
C PHE A 35 14.95 -5.66 -1.97
N VAL A 36 14.60 -4.40 -2.19
CA VAL A 36 15.08 -3.28 -1.37
C VAL A 36 14.67 -3.48 0.08
N TRP A 37 13.42 -3.84 0.34
CA TRP A 37 12.95 -4.12 1.70
C TRP A 37 13.66 -5.31 2.34
N ALA A 38 13.86 -6.40 1.61
CA ALA A 38 14.60 -7.58 2.07
C ALA A 38 16.05 -7.22 2.41
N TRP A 39 16.71 -6.42 1.57
CA TRP A 39 18.06 -5.93 1.80
C TRP A 39 18.15 -5.05 3.05
N LEU A 40 17.29 -4.04 3.17
CA LEU A 40 17.23 -3.18 4.35
C LEU A 40 16.94 -3.97 5.63
N SER A 41 16.04 -4.95 5.57
CA SER A 41 15.72 -5.82 6.71
C SER A 41 16.88 -6.74 7.09
N ALA A 42 17.68 -7.16 6.11
CA ALA A 42 18.89 -7.94 6.36
C ALA A 42 19.99 -7.06 7.00
N LEU A 43 20.18 -5.85 6.47
CA LEU A 43 21.13 -4.88 7.02
C LEU A 43 20.78 -4.51 8.47
N ALA A 44 19.50 -4.22 8.75
CA ALA A 44 19.03 -3.91 10.08
C ALA A 44 19.24 -5.06 11.09
N ARG A 45 19.12 -6.31 10.64
CA ARG A 45 19.44 -7.48 11.49
C ARG A 45 20.93 -7.60 11.77
N TRP A 46 21.75 -7.38 10.74
CA TRP A 46 23.21 -7.39 10.89
C TRP A 46 23.69 -6.34 11.89
N MET A 47 23.15 -5.12 11.81
CA MET A 47 23.48 -4.02 12.73
C MET A 47 23.04 -4.27 14.17
N ARG A 48 21.98 -5.07 14.40
CA ARG A 48 21.50 -5.45 15.75
C ARG A 48 22.22 -6.66 16.35
N GLY A 49 23.35 -7.08 15.81
CA GLY A 49 24.15 -8.17 16.34
C GLY A 49 23.60 -9.58 16.13
N GLY A 50 22.59 -9.73 15.25
CA GLY A 50 22.06 -11.06 14.87
C GLY A 50 21.29 -11.79 15.97
N GLU A 51 20.86 -11.10 17.04
CA GLU A 51 20.04 -11.71 18.09
C GLU A 51 18.77 -12.32 17.48
N VAL A 52 18.68 -13.64 17.55
CA VAL A 52 17.50 -14.40 17.13
C VAL A 52 16.51 -14.29 18.28
N SER A 53 15.45 -13.51 18.08
CA SER A 53 14.33 -13.45 19.02
C SER A 53 13.77 -14.85 19.23
N GLU A 54 13.64 -15.28 20.48
CA GLU A 54 12.99 -16.54 20.84
C GLU A 54 11.57 -16.54 20.24
N GLY A 55 11.25 -17.59 19.44
CA GLY A 55 9.99 -17.68 18.69
C GLY A 55 10.07 -17.23 17.24
N ALA A 56 11.22 -16.80 16.72
CA ALA A 56 11.35 -16.49 15.29
C ALA A 56 11.29 -17.79 14.44
N PRO A 57 10.58 -17.77 13.30
CA PRO A 57 10.51 -18.94 12.42
C PRO A 57 11.90 -19.29 11.89
N SER A 58 12.12 -20.58 11.61
CA SER A 58 13.38 -21.08 11.08
C SER A 58 13.84 -20.30 9.84
N PRO A 59 15.15 -20.13 9.61
CA PRO A 59 15.65 -19.36 8.47
C PRO A 59 15.17 -19.92 7.14
N LEU A 60 14.96 -21.22 7.04
CA LEU A 60 14.43 -21.88 5.87
C LEU A 60 12.96 -21.50 5.62
N LEU A 61 12.12 -21.58 6.64
CA LEU A 61 10.70 -21.20 6.54
C LEU A 61 10.58 -19.70 6.17
N ARG A 62 11.43 -18.87 6.70
CA ARG A 62 11.48 -17.45 6.34
C ARG A 62 11.81 -17.21 4.87
N ARG A 63 12.76 -17.97 4.31
CA ARG A 63 13.08 -17.91 2.89
C ARG A 63 11.92 -18.42 2.03
N LEU A 64 11.33 -19.54 2.40
CA LEU A 64 10.17 -20.11 1.68
C LEU A 64 8.98 -19.14 1.66
N LEU A 65 8.65 -18.52 2.79
CA LEU A 65 7.58 -17.52 2.88
C LEU A 65 7.87 -16.29 2.02
N PHE A 66 9.12 -15.83 1.99
CA PHE A 66 9.51 -14.69 1.15
C PHE A 66 9.38 -15.01 -0.34
N TRP A 67 9.98 -16.11 -0.79
CA TRP A 67 9.96 -16.50 -2.21
C TRP A 67 8.56 -16.90 -2.66
N GLY A 68 7.84 -17.67 -1.84
CA GLY A 68 6.45 -18.05 -2.11
C GLY A 68 5.54 -16.82 -2.17
N GLY A 69 5.69 -15.88 -1.23
CA GLY A 69 4.97 -14.62 -1.24
C GLY A 69 5.30 -13.76 -2.46
N LEU A 70 6.57 -13.72 -2.88
CA LEU A 70 7.00 -12.97 -4.06
C LEU A 70 6.41 -13.55 -5.35
N VAL A 71 6.46 -14.86 -5.53
CA VAL A 71 5.86 -15.53 -6.69
C VAL A 71 4.35 -15.29 -6.74
N LEU A 72 3.69 -15.40 -5.60
CA LEU A 72 2.24 -15.16 -5.49
C LEU A 72 1.89 -13.70 -5.77
N LEU A 73 2.67 -12.76 -5.24
CA LEU A 73 2.51 -11.32 -5.46
C LEU A 73 2.67 -10.95 -6.94
N LEU A 74 3.76 -11.40 -7.56
CA LEU A 74 4.05 -11.13 -8.96
C LEU A 74 3.02 -11.80 -9.88
N GLY A 75 2.67 -13.06 -9.61
CA GLY A 75 1.66 -13.79 -10.40
C GLY A 75 0.28 -13.14 -10.34
N ALA A 76 -0.16 -12.74 -9.14
CA ALA A 76 -1.44 -12.05 -8.97
C ALA A 76 -1.43 -10.66 -9.62
N SER A 77 -0.33 -9.91 -9.45
CA SER A 77 -0.20 -8.57 -10.01
C SER A 77 -0.21 -8.60 -11.54
N THR A 78 0.60 -9.47 -12.18
CA THR A 78 0.65 -9.60 -13.64
C THR A 78 -0.68 -10.06 -14.23
N ALA A 79 -1.39 -10.97 -13.57
CA ALA A 79 -2.72 -11.41 -14.00
C ALA A 79 -3.77 -10.29 -13.90
N LEU A 80 -3.70 -9.49 -12.84
CA LEU A 80 -4.57 -8.30 -12.67
C LEU A 80 -4.23 -7.22 -13.69
N GLU A 81 -2.95 -6.96 -13.97
CA GLU A 81 -2.53 -6.01 -14.99
C GLU A 81 -3.11 -6.39 -16.35
N TRP A 82 -2.96 -7.65 -16.76
CA TRP A 82 -3.48 -8.14 -18.02
C TRP A 82 -5.00 -8.01 -18.11
N SER A 83 -5.73 -8.32 -17.03
CA SER A 83 -7.20 -8.36 -17.04
C SER A 83 -7.86 -7.01 -16.83
N ARG A 84 -7.21 -6.05 -16.16
CA ARG A 84 -7.79 -4.79 -15.69
C ARG A 84 -7.11 -3.55 -16.25
N LEU A 85 -5.81 -3.61 -16.50
CA LEU A 85 -4.98 -2.47 -16.87
C LEU A 85 -4.64 -2.42 -18.36
N TYR A 86 -5.34 -3.18 -19.22
CA TYR A 86 -5.13 -3.17 -20.66
C TYR A 86 -5.22 -1.77 -21.30
N ARG A 87 -5.92 -0.83 -20.66
CA ARG A 87 -6.00 0.57 -21.11
C ARG A 87 -4.67 1.32 -21.06
N PHE A 88 -3.74 0.87 -20.22
CA PHE A 88 -2.42 1.47 -20.09
C PHE A 88 -1.39 0.84 -21.03
N GLU A 89 -1.79 -0.12 -21.84
CA GLU A 89 -0.92 -0.80 -22.82
C GLU A 89 -0.27 0.16 -23.81
N ALA A 90 -0.94 1.25 -24.13
CA ALA A 90 -0.41 2.30 -25.01
C ALA A 90 0.78 3.09 -24.40
N LEU A 91 0.97 3.02 -23.08
CA LEU A 91 2.04 3.71 -22.34
C LEU A 91 3.22 2.79 -22.00
N LEU A 92 3.06 1.47 -22.16
CA LEU A 92 4.08 0.48 -21.82
C LEU A 92 4.77 -0.05 -23.08
N PRO A 93 6.09 -0.23 -23.07
CA PRO A 93 6.78 -0.93 -24.13
C PRO A 93 6.52 -2.45 -24.00
N GLY A 94 5.36 -2.92 -24.47
CA GLY A 94 4.95 -4.34 -24.40
C GLY A 94 3.52 -4.51 -23.91
N HIS A 95 3.08 -5.76 -23.75
CA HIS A 95 1.76 -6.09 -23.24
C HIS A 95 1.65 -5.84 -21.73
N ALA A 96 0.50 -5.35 -21.28
CA ALA A 96 0.21 -5.18 -19.85
C ALA A 96 0.34 -6.53 -19.11
N GLY A 97 1.12 -6.56 -18.01
CA GLY A 97 1.41 -7.78 -17.25
C GLY A 97 2.51 -8.68 -17.82
N GLY A 98 3.15 -8.29 -18.95
CA GLY A 98 4.23 -9.06 -19.57
C GLY A 98 3.82 -10.46 -19.99
N VAL A 99 4.83 -11.32 -20.24
CA VAL A 99 4.60 -12.73 -20.64
C VAL A 99 3.85 -13.51 -19.58
N LEU A 100 4.14 -13.29 -18.28
CA LEU A 100 3.44 -13.96 -17.19
C LEU A 100 1.97 -13.57 -17.12
N GLY A 101 1.63 -12.30 -17.31
CA GLY A 101 0.24 -11.84 -17.37
C GLY A 101 -0.51 -12.43 -18.56
N TYR A 102 0.15 -12.58 -19.70
CA TYR A 102 -0.42 -13.19 -20.89
C TYR A 102 -0.74 -14.71 -20.70
N VAL A 103 0.01 -15.42 -19.87
CA VAL A 103 -0.27 -16.82 -19.54
C VAL A 103 -1.30 -16.95 -18.43
N LEU A 104 -1.12 -16.23 -17.33
CA LEU A 104 -1.97 -16.34 -16.13
C LEU A 104 -3.33 -15.67 -16.28
N GLY A 105 -3.40 -14.55 -17.02
CA GLY A 105 -4.61 -13.78 -17.24
C GLY A 105 -5.73 -14.60 -17.91
N PRO A 106 -5.51 -15.11 -19.13
CA PRO A 106 -6.49 -15.97 -19.81
C PRO A 106 -6.83 -17.24 -19.04
N ALA A 107 -5.82 -17.87 -18.39
CA ALA A 107 -6.05 -19.06 -17.58
C ALA A 107 -7.00 -18.75 -16.41
N SER A 108 -6.74 -17.69 -15.66
CA SER A 108 -7.60 -17.30 -14.53
C SER A 108 -9.02 -16.92 -14.99
N MET A 109 -9.14 -16.21 -16.11
CA MET A 109 -10.46 -15.87 -16.69
C MET A 109 -11.24 -17.07 -17.15
N LYS A 110 -10.59 -18.07 -17.74
CA LYS A 110 -11.24 -19.30 -18.20
C LYS A 110 -11.87 -20.09 -17.04
N TRP A 111 -11.21 -20.13 -15.88
CA TRP A 111 -11.67 -20.90 -14.71
C TRP A 111 -12.61 -20.14 -13.80
N LEU A 112 -12.39 -18.85 -13.57
CA LEU A 112 -13.12 -18.04 -12.58
C LEU A 112 -14.00 -16.95 -13.20
N GLY A 113 -13.95 -16.78 -14.51
CA GLY A 113 -14.60 -15.67 -15.18
C GLY A 113 -13.96 -14.31 -14.87
N PHE A 114 -14.49 -13.25 -15.44
CA PHE A 114 -13.93 -11.90 -15.31
C PHE A 114 -13.98 -11.38 -13.87
N THR A 115 -15.12 -11.51 -13.18
CA THR A 115 -15.29 -11.00 -11.82
C THR A 115 -14.53 -11.86 -10.80
N GLY A 116 -14.62 -13.19 -10.91
CA GLY A 116 -13.95 -14.11 -10.01
C GLY A 116 -12.43 -14.03 -10.06
N SER A 117 -11.86 -13.93 -11.27
CA SER A 117 -10.41 -13.78 -11.44
C SER A 117 -9.88 -12.48 -10.82
N GLY A 118 -10.64 -11.39 -10.93
CA GLY A 118 -10.26 -10.13 -10.31
C GLY A 118 -10.30 -10.19 -8.79
N LEU A 119 -11.34 -10.77 -8.22
CA LEU A 119 -11.50 -10.89 -6.77
C LEU A 119 -10.42 -11.80 -6.17
N LEU A 120 -10.20 -12.97 -6.78
CA LEU A 120 -9.12 -13.87 -6.39
C LEU A 120 -7.74 -13.20 -6.54
N GLY A 121 -7.51 -12.50 -7.65
CA GLY A 121 -6.26 -11.76 -7.89
C GLY A 121 -5.96 -10.75 -6.80
N ILE A 122 -6.97 -9.97 -6.35
CA ILE A 122 -6.81 -9.01 -5.25
C ILE A 122 -6.48 -9.74 -3.93
N VAL A 123 -7.18 -10.84 -3.62
CA VAL A 123 -6.91 -11.62 -2.39
C VAL A 123 -5.49 -12.18 -2.40
N LEU A 124 -5.06 -12.76 -3.53
CA LEU A 124 -3.71 -13.30 -3.68
C LEU A 124 -2.63 -12.20 -3.64
N LEU A 125 -2.90 -11.04 -4.21
CA LEU A 125 -2.02 -9.88 -4.14
C LEU A 125 -1.83 -9.42 -2.69
N VAL A 126 -2.92 -9.24 -1.96
CA VAL A 126 -2.91 -8.84 -0.55
C VAL A 126 -2.16 -9.86 0.32
N LEU A 127 -2.40 -11.16 0.08
CA LEU A 127 -1.69 -12.23 0.76
C LEU A 127 -0.19 -12.24 0.42
N GLY A 128 0.15 -12.07 -0.86
CA GLY A 128 1.54 -11.97 -1.33
C GLY A 128 2.29 -10.81 -0.67
N VAL A 129 1.67 -9.62 -0.61
CA VAL A 129 2.21 -8.46 0.10
C VAL A 129 2.44 -8.78 1.59
N ALA A 130 1.46 -9.40 2.26
CA ALA A 130 1.59 -9.76 3.66
C ALA A 130 2.75 -10.74 3.93
N LEU A 131 2.94 -11.73 3.04
CA LEU A 131 4.02 -12.71 3.16
C LEU A 131 5.40 -12.11 2.88
N VAL A 132 5.52 -11.28 1.84
CA VAL A 132 6.80 -10.64 1.45
C VAL A 132 7.26 -9.66 2.51
N PHE A 133 6.39 -8.72 2.89
CA PHE A 133 6.74 -7.65 3.84
C PHE A 133 6.59 -8.06 5.29
N ARG A 134 6.02 -9.24 5.56
CA ARG A 134 5.88 -9.84 6.89
C ARG A 134 5.23 -8.90 7.92
N PHE A 135 4.28 -8.10 7.50
CA PHE A 135 3.51 -7.30 8.44
C PHE A 135 2.20 -8.01 8.83
N SER A 136 1.81 -7.82 10.08
CA SER A 136 0.54 -8.30 10.57
C SER A 136 -0.57 -7.32 10.19
N TRP A 137 -1.56 -7.81 9.44
CA TRP A 137 -2.75 -7.01 9.12
C TRP A 137 -3.46 -6.50 10.36
N GLY A 138 -3.41 -7.26 11.47
CA GLY A 138 -3.93 -6.82 12.77
C GLY A 138 -3.25 -5.54 13.26
N GLN A 139 -1.93 -5.48 13.23
CA GLN A 139 -1.16 -4.29 13.63
C GLN A 139 -1.41 -3.09 12.71
N VAL A 140 -1.61 -3.33 11.41
CA VAL A 140 -1.98 -2.27 10.47
C VAL A 140 -3.36 -1.73 10.77
N ALA A 141 -4.34 -2.61 10.98
CA ALA A 141 -5.70 -2.24 11.34
C ALA A 141 -5.76 -1.48 12.68
N GLU A 142 -4.99 -1.93 13.67
CA GLU A 142 -4.90 -1.28 14.99
C GLU A 142 -4.28 0.13 14.89
N ARG A 143 -3.21 0.29 14.11
CA ARG A 143 -2.61 1.62 13.86
C ARG A 143 -3.55 2.55 13.09
N LEU A 144 -4.21 2.04 12.05
CA LEU A 144 -5.19 2.82 11.29
C LEU A 144 -6.39 3.19 12.17
N GLY A 145 -6.92 2.24 12.95
CA GLY A 145 -7.99 2.48 13.91
C GLY A 145 -7.63 3.56 14.92
N GLY A 146 -6.43 3.49 15.51
CA GLY A 146 -5.94 4.51 16.44
C GLY A 146 -5.78 5.90 15.84
N GLN A 147 -5.38 6.00 14.56
CA GLN A 147 -5.29 7.29 13.86
C GLN A 147 -6.69 7.87 13.56
N ILE A 148 -7.63 7.01 13.16
CA ILE A 148 -9.02 7.42 12.91
C ILE A 148 -9.67 7.88 14.23
N ASP A 149 -9.48 7.15 15.32
CA ASP A 149 -9.98 7.55 16.65
C ASP A 149 -9.38 8.89 17.09
N GLY A 150 -8.10 9.12 16.87
CA GLY A 150 -7.44 10.40 17.13
C GLY A 150 -8.08 11.55 16.34
N LEU A 151 -8.35 11.36 15.05
CA LEU A 151 -9.02 12.35 14.20
C LEU A 151 -10.47 12.63 14.64
N VAL A 152 -11.20 11.57 15.01
CA VAL A 152 -12.57 11.69 15.53
C VAL A 152 -12.59 12.44 16.85
N GLN A 153 -11.65 12.16 17.77
CA GLN A 153 -11.54 12.87 19.05
C GLN A 153 -11.19 14.34 18.86
N LEU A 154 -10.27 14.66 17.94
CA LEU A 154 -9.96 16.05 17.58
C LEU A 154 -11.19 16.77 17.03
N GLY A 155 -11.96 16.13 16.16
CA GLY A 155 -13.22 16.68 15.63
C GLY A 155 -14.28 16.89 16.70
N ARG A 156 -14.38 15.99 17.68
CA ARG A 156 -15.30 16.12 18.85
C ARG A 156 -14.86 17.28 19.75
N ALA A 157 -13.58 17.35 20.10
CA ALA A 157 -13.05 18.42 20.92
C ALA A 157 -13.23 19.80 20.29
N GLN A 158 -13.10 19.93 18.97
CA GLN A 158 -13.39 21.20 18.29
C GLN A 158 -14.87 21.56 18.31
N ARG A 159 -15.77 20.58 18.18
CA ARG A 159 -17.21 20.78 18.28
C ARG A 159 -17.64 21.19 19.70
N GLU A 160 -17.05 20.60 20.73
CA GLU A 160 -17.30 20.99 22.13
C GLU A 160 -16.84 22.42 22.40
N LYS A 161 -15.61 22.77 21.99
CA LYS A 161 -15.12 24.17 22.10
C LYS A 161 -16.03 25.17 21.37
N ALA A 162 -16.53 24.81 20.20
CA ALA A 162 -17.46 25.67 19.45
C ALA A 162 -18.80 25.82 20.17
N LYS A 163 -19.31 24.76 20.82
CA LYS A 163 -20.53 24.83 21.66
C LYS A 163 -20.33 25.69 22.89
N ASP A 164 -19.22 25.52 23.60
CA ASP A 164 -18.89 26.30 24.79
C ASP A 164 -18.75 27.80 24.46
N LEU A 165 -18.11 28.13 23.34
CA LEU A 165 -18.03 29.48 22.82
C LEU A 165 -19.41 30.09 22.47
N ALA A 166 -20.30 29.23 21.89
CA ALA A 166 -21.66 29.68 21.56
C ALA A 166 -22.52 29.93 22.81
N VAL A 167 -22.38 29.05 23.82
CA VAL A 167 -23.05 29.23 25.13
C VAL A 167 -22.53 30.46 25.84
N GLY A 168 -21.20 30.66 25.89
CA GLY A 168 -20.60 31.86 26.47
C GLY A 168 -21.02 33.17 25.77
N LYS A 169 -21.16 33.15 24.45
CA LYS A 169 -21.71 34.31 23.70
C LYS A 169 -23.17 34.60 24.05
N ARG A 170 -24.00 33.58 24.21
CA ARG A 170 -25.40 33.74 24.58
C ARG A 170 -25.53 34.28 26.00
N ALA A 171 -24.82 33.71 26.96
CA ALA A 171 -24.80 34.23 28.33
C ALA A 171 -24.40 35.73 28.40
N ARG A 172 -23.35 36.12 27.71
CA ARG A 172 -22.90 37.52 27.65
C ARG A 172 -23.90 38.43 26.93
N SER A 173 -24.68 37.91 25.97
CA SER A 173 -25.73 38.71 25.31
C SER A 173 -26.96 38.91 26.21
N GLU A 174 -27.31 37.92 27.04
CA GLU A 174 -28.38 38.04 28.03
C GLU A 174 -28.00 39.00 29.16
N GLU A 175 -26.77 38.89 29.66
CA GLU A 175 -26.29 39.81 30.69
C GLU A 175 -26.31 41.29 30.22
N ARG A 176 -25.97 41.54 28.94
CA ARG A 176 -26.12 42.85 28.32
C ARG A 176 -27.58 43.32 28.19
N ARG A 177 -28.52 42.43 27.99
CA ARG A 177 -29.95 42.76 27.91
C ARG A 177 -30.46 43.17 29.28
N VAL A 178 -30.21 42.38 30.32
CA VAL A 178 -30.61 42.65 31.70
C VAL A 178 -30.01 43.96 32.21
N GLY A 179 -28.71 44.22 31.89
CA GLY A 179 -28.06 45.48 32.26
C GLY A 179 -28.70 46.73 31.60
N LYS A 180 -29.23 46.61 30.38
CA LYS A 180 -29.93 47.72 29.71
C LYS A 180 -31.35 47.93 30.26
N GLU A 181 -32.03 46.91 30.70
CA GLU A 181 -33.34 47.06 31.31
C GLU A 181 -33.29 47.69 32.70
N CYS A 182 -32.24 47.41 33.50
CA CYS A 182 -32.03 48.07 34.79
C CYS A 182 -31.69 49.58 34.64
N THR A 183 -31.04 49.99 33.56
CA THR A 183 -30.73 51.44 33.35
C THR A 183 -31.92 52.22 32.79
N SER A 184 -32.96 51.56 32.32
CA SER A 184 -34.17 52.22 31.78
C SER A 184 -35.23 52.51 32.89
N TRP A 185 -35.04 52.04 34.13
CA TRP A 185 -35.95 52.20 35.26
C TRP A 185 -35.42 53.18 36.35
N CYS A 186 -34.25 53.77 36.14
CA CYS A 186 -33.76 54.90 36.89
C CYS A 186 -33.92 56.18 36.10
#